data_406b9530932e9e94f0315ba36f32a386
#
_entry.id   406b9530932e9e94f0315ba36f32a386
#
_cell.length_a   1.000
_cell.length_b   1.000
_cell.length_c   1.000
_cell.angle_alpha   90.00
_cell.angle_beta   90.00
_cell.angle_gamma   90.00
#
_symmetry.space_group_name_H-M   'P 1'
#
loop_
_entity.id
_entity.type
_entity.pdbx_description
1 polymer ?
#
loop_
_entity_poly.entity_id
_entity_poly.type
_entity_poly.pdbx_seq_one_letter_code
_entity_poly.pdbx_strand_id
1 'polypeptide(L)'
;QGEAYFINNMAKHKAIMEQEFPNKEIIWSMHCHNDFGTALENSLNGVFRGIARQIEGCINGVGERAGNVALEQCIMMIRQFGQATHLAQAYHTNIDIQYLKQASDFIAERMLPRQPHSPIVGKNSASHTSGGHINAILKNPLAYQPFDPRDVGSEISFVFGPLSGSNHAQQILDKFGYQCTDSEKVAVTQAIKDCYADRRKGITDDELLKKKKKYRSPIKLE
;
A
#
# COMPACT_ATOMS: atom_id res chain seq x y z
N GLN A 1 12.84 21.31 -2.96
CA GLN A 1 14.30 21.35 -2.84
C GLN A 1 14.74 19.90 -2.87
N GLY A 2 15.50 19.50 -3.88
CA GLY A 2 15.87 18.11 -4.06
C GLY A 2 16.67 17.54 -2.89
N GLU A 3 16.71 16.22 -2.79
CA GLU A 3 17.42 15.45 -1.77
C GLU A 3 18.82 16.00 -1.46
N ALA A 4 19.60 16.28 -2.51
CA ALA A 4 20.96 16.75 -2.37
C ALA A 4 21.07 18.06 -1.56
N TYR A 5 20.17 19.02 -1.79
CA TYR A 5 20.19 20.28 -1.04
C TYR A 5 19.84 20.09 0.42
N PHE A 6 18.73 19.40 0.70
CA PHE A 6 18.23 19.20 2.07
C PHE A 6 19.20 18.37 2.90
N ILE A 7 19.58 17.20 2.40
CA ILE A 7 20.44 16.24 3.12
C ILE A 7 21.85 16.78 3.31
N ASN A 8 22.43 17.48 2.31
CA ASN A 8 23.75 18.06 2.46
C ASN A 8 23.78 19.21 3.50
N ASN A 9 22.71 20.01 3.59
CA ASN A 9 22.61 21.04 4.61
C ASN A 9 22.46 20.43 6.02
N MET A 10 21.64 19.39 6.16
CA MET A 10 21.53 18.67 7.44
C MET A 10 22.87 18.07 7.87
N ALA A 11 23.63 17.46 6.96
CA ALA A 11 24.95 16.93 7.24
C ALA A 11 25.93 18.02 7.71
N LYS A 12 25.91 19.20 7.08
CA LYS A 12 26.73 20.36 7.51
C LYS A 12 26.34 20.83 8.92
N HIS A 13 25.05 20.98 9.20
CA HIS A 13 24.59 21.38 10.52
C HIS A 13 25.00 20.36 11.60
N LYS A 14 24.85 19.07 11.30
CA LYS A 14 25.30 17.98 12.18
C LYS A 14 26.78 18.12 12.49
N ALA A 15 27.64 18.28 11.48
CA ALA A 15 29.08 18.41 11.66
C ALA A 15 29.46 19.63 12.52
N ILE A 16 28.82 20.78 12.32
CA ILE A 16 29.04 21.98 13.13
C ILE A 16 28.68 21.72 14.60
N MET A 17 27.50 21.16 14.85
CA MET A 17 27.04 20.90 16.22
C MET A 17 27.89 19.87 16.94
N GLU A 18 28.35 18.82 16.26
CA GLU A 18 29.26 17.82 16.83
C GLU A 18 30.66 18.41 17.16
N GLN A 19 31.10 19.37 16.35
CA GLN A 19 32.33 20.11 16.63
C GLN A 19 32.21 21.06 17.84
N GLU A 20 31.07 21.75 17.96
CA GLU A 20 30.82 22.67 19.07
C GLU A 20 30.54 21.94 20.40
N PHE A 21 29.97 20.73 20.33
CA PHE A 21 29.57 19.93 21.49
C PHE A 21 30.20 18.52 21.47
N PRO A 22 31.53 18.38 21.45
CA PRO A 22 32.19 17.10 21.18
C PRO A 22 31.95 16.03 22.26
N ASN A 23 31.53 16.43 23.46
CA ASN A 23 31.26 15.52 24.59
C ASN A 23 29.76 15.24 24.81
N LYS A 24 28.91 15.66 23.87
CA LYS A 24 27.45 15.45 23.96
C LYS A 24 26.98 14.50 22.86
N GLU A 25 26.21 13.48 23.22
CA GLU A 25 25.44 12.72 22.27
C GLU A 25 24.24 13.55 21.84
N ILE A 26 24.18 13.91 20.54
CA ILE A 26 23.08 14.66 19.94
C ILE A 26 22.26 13.68 19.10
N ILE A 27 20.99 13.51 19.43
CA ILE A 27 20.04 12.71 18.64
C ILE A 27 19.37 13.62 17.62
N TRP A 28 19.68 13.38 16.36
CA TRP A 28 19.06 14.07 15.23
C TRP A 28 17.78 13.37 14.81
N SER A 29 16.72 14.14 14.60
CA SER A 29 15.42 13.67 14.15
C SER A 29 15.04 14.30 12.82
N MET A 30 14.40 13.52 11.95
CA MET A 30 13.82 13.98 10.68
C MET A 30 12.33 14.23 10.88
N HIS A 31 11.92 15.49 10.72
CA HIS A 31 10.51 15.89 10.69
C HIS A 31 10.19 16.54 9.35
N CYS A 32 9.50 15.81 8.47
CA CYS A 32 9.27 16.22 7.08
C CYS A 32 7.78 16.30 6.77
N HIS A 33 7.36 17.43 6.18
CA HIS A 33 6.04 17.60 5.59
C HIS A 33 6.03 17.18 4.12
N ASN A 34 4.85 16.78 3.64
CA ASN A 34 4.68 16.10 2.35
C ASN A 34 4.16 17.01 1.22
N ASP A 35 4.40 18.32 1.31
CA ASP A 35 3.85 19.32 0.39
C ASP A 35 4.20 19.05 -1.10
N PHE A 36 5.37 18.47 -1.36
CA PHE A 36 5.82 18.05 -2.69
C PHE A 36 5.89 16.52 -2.88
N GLY A 37 5.31 15.75 -1.96
CA GLY A 37 5.36 14.29 -2.03
C GLY A 37 6.72 13.68 -1.69
N THR A 38 7.65 14.42 -1.08
CA THR A 38 9.03 14.00 -0.83
C THR A 38 9.34 13.72 0.65
N ALA A 39 8.33 13.75 1.52
CA ALA A 39 8.54 13.55 2.96
C ALA A 39 9.18 12.21 3.28
N LEU A 40 8.74 11.13 2.63
CA LEU A 40 9.26 9.78 2.82
C LEU A 40 10.74 9.71 2.44
N GLU A 41 11.08 10.19 1.24
CA GLU A 41 12.44 10.18 0.73
C GLU A 41 13.39 10.99 1.63
N ASN A 42 13.01 12.21 1.98
CA ASN A 42 13.82 13.07 2.85
C ASN A 42 14.05 12.44 4.22
N SER A 43 13.00 11.87 4.84
CA SER A 43 13.12 11.24 6.16
C SER A 43 14.03 10.01 6.12
N LEU A 44 13.85 9.13 5.13
CA LEU A 44 14.67 7.92 4.99
C LEU A 44 16.11 8.23 4.62
N ASN A 45 16.35 9.19 3.72
CA ASN A 45 17.72 9.60 3.38
C ASN A 45 18.44 10.19 4.57
N GLY A 46 17.78 10.97 5.44
CA GLY A 46 18.36 11.45 6.68
C GLY A 46 18.85 10.30 7.57
N VAL A 47 18.09 9.23 7.67
CA VAL A 47 18.46 8.05 8.44
C VAL A 47 19.51 7.21 7.70
N PHE A 48 19.26 6.82 6.46
CA PHE A 48 20.10 5.88 5.71
C PHE A 48 21.49 6.43 5.39
N ARG A 49 21.67 7.73 5.41
CA ARG A 49 22.99 8.39 5.33
C ARG A 49 23.63 8.68 6.69
N GLY A 50 23.06 8.18 7.77
CA GLY A 50 23.64 8.30 9.11
C GLY A 50 23.57 9.72 9.71
N ILE A 51 22.73 10.61 9.18
CA ILE A 51 22.55 11.95 9.70
C ILE A 51 21.63 11.92 10.91
N ALA A 52 20.48 11.25 10.81
CA ALA A 52 19.48 11.15 11.86
C ALA A 52 19.34 9.71 12.39
N ARG A 53 18.87 9.59 13.62
CA ARG A 53 18.54 8.32 14.28
C ARG A 53 17.05 8.17 14.55
N GLN A 54 16.28 9.22 14.29
CA GLN A 54 14.85 9.30 14.59
C GLN A 54 14.09 9.88 13.40
N ILE A 55 12.87 9.39 13.19
CA ILE A 55 11.88 9.94 12.26
C ILE A 55 10.66 10.34 13.06
N GLU A 56 10.20 11.56 12.88
CA GLU A 56 8.96 12.08 13.43
C GLU A 56 7.92 12.19 12.32
N GLY A 57 6.86 11.44 12.45
CA GLY A 57 5.78 11.38 11.48
C GLY A 57 4.49 10.91 12.11
N CYS A 58 3.49 10.64 11.31
CA CYS A 58 2.19 10.17 11.78
C CYS A 58 1.71 8.98 10.95
N ILE A 59 0.96 8.08 11.56
CA ILE A 59 0.22 7.06 10.80
C ILE A 59 -0.74 7.77 9.83
N ASN A 60 -0.86 7.27 8.61
CA ASN A 60 -1.58 7.89 7.49
C ASN A 60 -1.05 9.26 7.05
N GLY A 61 0.10 9.69 7.55
CA GLY A 61 0.66 10.99 7.23
C GLY A 61 -0.19 12.17 7.71
N VAL A 62 -1.00 12.00 8.75
CA VAL A 62 -1.83 13.08 9.29
C VAL A 62 -0.94 14.25 9.73
N GLY A 63 -1.34 15.47 9.39
CA GLY A 63 -0.60 16.69 9.74
C GLY A 63 -1.11 17.90 8.98
N GLU A 64 -0.45 19.02 9.20
CA GLU A 64 -0.78 20.27 8.54
C GLU A 64 -0.47 20.25 7.04
N ARG A 65 -1.20 21.02 6.25
CA ARG A 65 -1.09 21.17 4.80
C ARG A 65 -1.25 19.82 4.06
N ALA A 66 -0.20 19.31 3.40
CA ALA A 66 -0.21 17.99 2.76
C ALA A 66 0.14 16.82 3.71
N GLY A 67 0.24 17.11 5.01
CA GLY A 67 0.52 16.14 6.05
C GLY A 67 2.00 15.92 6.34
N ASN A 68 2.26 15.05 7.29
CA ASN A 68 3.60 14.59 7.68
C ASN A 68 4.03 13.38 6.85
N VAL A 69 5.25 12.92 7.04
CA VAL A 69 5.65 11.60 6.55
C VAL A 69 4.77 10.52 7.17
N ALA A 70 4.31 9.59 6.34
CA ALA A 70 3.51 8.45 6.77
C ALA A 70 4.41 7.37 7.40
N LEU A 71 4.27 7.14 8.72
CA LEU A 71 5.14 6.23 9.47
C LEU A 71 5.07 4.79 8.98
N GLU A 72 3.91 4.31 8.55
CA GLU A 72 3.77 2.97 7.99
C GLU A 72 4.64 2.75 6.74
N GLN A 73 4.87 3.80 5.95
CA GLN A 73 5.77 3.73 4.81
C GLN A 73 7.23 3.70 5.26
N CYS A 74 7.63 4.53 6.24
CA CYS A 74 8.98 4.51 6.81
C CYS A 74 9.32 3.15 7.42
N ILE A 75 8.40 2.58 8.20
CA ILE A 75 8.55 1.26 8.85
C ILE A 75 8.78 0.17 7.81
N MET A 76 7.96 0.12 6.78
CA MET A 76 8.07 -0.89 5.72
C MET A 76 9.35 -0.72 4.89
N MET A 77 9.76 0.50 4.59
CA MET A 77 11.02 0.77 3.88
C MET A 77 12.24 0.34 4.72
N ILE A 78 12.26 0.63 6.02
CA ILE A 78 13.33 0.17 6.91
C ILE A 78 13.35 -1.35 7.00
N ARG A 79 12.18 -1.99 7.12
CA ARG A 79 12.08 -3.45 7.16
C ARG A 79 12.59 -4.11 5.88
N GLN A 80 12.23 -3.57 4.72
CA GLN A 80 12.54 -4.15 3.42
C GLN A 80 13.98 -3.88 2.98
N PHE A 81 14.48 -2.68 3.23
CA PHE A 81 15.73 -2.17 2.66
C PHE A 81 16.77 -1.77 3.70
N GLY A 82 16.46 -1.81 4.99
CA GLY A 82 17.38 -1.37 6.04
C GLY A 82 18.69 -2.17 6.17
N GLN A 83 18.75 -3.35 5.54
CA GLN A 83 19.95 -4.19 5.49
C GLN A 83 20.75 -4.04 4.18
N ALA A 84 20.37 -3.12 3.30
CA ALA A 84 21.04 -2.95 2.03
C ALA A 84 22.51 -2.51 2.23
N THR A 85 23.42 -3.12 1.46
CA THR A 85 24.88 -2.96 1.64
C THR A 85 25.42 -1.56 1.33
N HIS A 86 24.66 -0.77 0.57
CA HIS A 86 25.03 0.62 0.21
C HIS A 86 24.66 1.65 1.28
N LEU A 87 23.97 1.24 2.35
CA LEU A 87 23.61 2.14 3.45
C LEU A 87 24.81 2.42 4.36
N ALA A 88 24.76 3.56 5.07
CA ALA A 88 25.82 3.94 6.01
C ALA A 88 26.01 2.89 7.12
N GLN A 89 24.94 2.23 7.51
CA GLN A 89 24.92 1.10 8.44
C GLN A 89 23.65 0.27 8.22
N ALA A 90 23.58 -0.91 8.85
CA ALA A 90 22.34 -1.69 8.86
C ALA A 90 21.30 -1.08 9.79
N TYR A 91 20.06 -1.03 9.34
CA TYR A 91 18.91 -0.55 10.09
C TYR A 91 17.86 -1.64 10.23
N HIS A 92 17.16 -1.64 11.35
CA HIS A 92 16.05 -2.55 11.60
C HIS A 92 14.97 -1.84 12.42
N THR A 93 13.79 -2.41 12.46
CA THR A 93 12.68 -1.96 13.30
C THR A 93 12.12 -3.15 14.08
N ASN A 94 11.77 -2.92 15.34
CA ASN A 94 11.11 -3.88 16.22
C ASN A 94 9.58 -3.69 16.23
N ILE A 95 9.06 -2.80 15.38
CA ILE A 95 7.63 -2.57 15.28
C ILE A 95 6.97 -3.80 14.66
N ASP A 96 5.93 -4.29 15.31
CA ASP A 96 5.10 -5.38 14.79
C ASP A 96 4.22 -4.85 13.65
N ILE A 97 4.64 -5.15 12.42
CA ILE A 97 3.98 -4.65 11.22
C ILE A 97 2.58 -5.22 11.01
N GLN A 98 2.24 -6.33 11.64
CA GLN A 98 0.93 -6.97 11.51
C GLN A 98 -0.23 -6.04 11.93
N TYR A 99 0.05 -5.06 12.77
CA TYR A 99 -0.93 -4.09 13.25
C TYR A 99 -0.99 -2.80 12.45
N LEU A 100 -0.17 -2.63 11.40
CA LEU A 100 -0.13 -1.36 10.64
C LEU A 100 -1.47 -1.01 10.01
N LYS A 101 -2.14 -1.99 9.41
CA LYS A 101 -3.47 -1.78 8.82
C LYS A 101 -4.50 -1.39 9.88
N GLN A 102 -4.52 -2.07 11.01
CA GLN A 102 -5.43 -1.78 12.12
C GLN A 102 -5.20 -0.39 12.71
N ALA A 103 -3.94 -0.01 12.95
CA ALA A 103 -3.59 1.32 13.43
C ALA A 103 -4.02 2.41 12.43
N SER A 104 -3.78 2.16 11.14
CA SER A 104 -4.19 3.06 10.07
C SER A 104 -5.71 3.23 9.98
N ASP A 105 -6.47 2.15 10.12
CA ASP A 105 -7.94 2.20 10.13
C ASP A 105 -8.46 2.97 11.35
N PHE A 106 -7.89 2.73 12.52
CA PHE A 106 -8.25 3.43 13.75
C PHE A 106 -8.08 4.96 13.63
N ILE A 107 -6.98 5.40 13.03
CA ILE A 107 -6.73 6.83 12.80
C ILE A 107 -7.68 7.38 11.72
N ALA A 108 -7.90 6.64 10.63
CA ALA A 108 -8.78 7.07 9.54
C ALA A 108 -10.25 7.25 9.97
N GLU A 109 -10.71 6.48 10.94
CA GLU A 109 -12.05 6.60 11.51
C GLU A 109 -12.23 7.83 12.41
N ARG A 110 -11.16 8.31 13.05
CA ARG A 110 -11.19 9.36 14.09
C ARG A 110 -10.67 10.69 13.65
N MET A 111 -9.91 10.71 12.57
CA MET A 111 -9.27 11.92 12.04
C MET A 111 -9.64 12.12 10.56
N LEU A 112 -8.64 12.26 9.70
CA LEU A 112 -8.87 12.43 8.26
C LEU A 112 -8.98 11.06 7.56
N PRO A 113 -9.95 10.87 6.65
CA PRO A 113 -10.06 9.64 5.88
C PRO A 113 -8.79 9.36 5.08
N ARG A 114 -8.28 8.14 5.20
CA ARG A 114 -7.16 7.67 4.40
C ARG A 114 -7.58 7.53 2.93
N GLN A 115 -6.70 7.92 2.01
CA GLN A 115 -6.92 7.70 0.58
C GLN A 115 -6.95 6.20 0.25
N PRO A 116 -7.86 5.75 -0.61
CA PRO A 116 -7.96 4.33 -0.95
C PRO A 116 -6.67 3.74 -1.53
N HIS A 117 -5.87 4.54 -2.22
CA HIS A 117 -4.61 4.13 -2.85
C HIS A 117 -3.36 4.48 -2.02
N SER A 118 -3.53 4.89 -0.76
CA SER A 118 -2.37 5.12 0.12
C SER A 118 -1.47 3.89 0.14
N PRO A 119 -0.15 4.03 -0.01
CA PRO A 119 0.77 2.91 0.05
C PRO A 119 0.63 2.12 1.35
N ILE A 120 0.97 0.86 1.33
CA ILE A 120 1.00 -0.10 2.43
C ILE A 120 -0.40 -0.46 2.96
N VAL A 121 -1.17 0.52 3.43
CA VAL A 121 -2.40 0.32 4.24
C VAL A 121 -3.69 0.76 3.54
N GLY A 122 -3.61 1.35 2.36
CA GLY A 122 -4.79 1.79 1.60
C GLY A 122 -5.69 0.62 1.21
N LYS A 123 -6.98 0.87 1.06
CA LYS A 123 -7.96 -0.16 0.65
C LYS A 123 -7.57 -0.85 -0.65
N ASN A 124 -6.94 -0.12 -1.57
CA ASN A 124 -6.55 -0.59 -2.89
C ASN A 124 -5.06 -0.96 -2.99
N SER A 125 -4.28 -0.88 -1.89
CA SER A 125 -2.84 -1.10 -1.91
C SER A 125 -2.44 -2.52 -2.35
N ALA A 126 -3.33 -3.50 -2.18
CA ALA A 126 -3.16 -4.89 -2.60
C ALA A 126 -4.28 -5.36 -3.54
N SER A 127 -4.86 -4.44 -4.32
CA SER A 127 -5.97 -4.73 -5.23
C SER A 127 -5.49 -4.89 -6.66
N HIS A 128 -5.97 -5.91 -7.34
CA HIS A 128 -5.63 -6.21 -8.74
C HIS A 128 -6.89 -6.30 -9.60
N THR A 129 -6.79 -5.83 -10.85
CA THR A 129 -7.89 -5.89 -11.82
C THR A 129 -7.50 -6.54 -13.14
N SER A 130 -6.20 -6.59 -13.48
CA SER A 130 -5.70 -7.19 -14.71
C SER A 130 -5.79 -8.72 -14.64
N GLY A 131 -6.37 -9.34 -15.65
CA GLY A 131 -6.51 -10.81 -15.73
C GLY A 131 -5.14 -11.54 -15.67
N GLY A 132 -4.09 -10.97 -16.26
CA GLY A 132 -2.72 -11.51 -16.18
C GLY A 132 -2.17 -11.51 -14.75
N HIS A 133 -2.33 -10.40 -14.02
CA HIS A 133 -1.93 -10.30 -12.63
C HIS A 133 -2.69 -11.29 -11.76
N ILE A 134 -4.01 -11.33 -11.90
CA ILE A 134 -4.88 -12.23 -11.14
C ILE A 134 -4.46 -13.70 -11.36
N ASN A 135 -4.26 -14.11 -12.62
CA ASN A 135 -3.82 -15.46 -12.92
C ASN A 135 -2.46 -15.82 -12.31
N ALA A 136 -1.52 -14.86 -12.27
CA ALA A 136 -0.22 -15.08 -11.65
C ALA A 136 -0.33 -15.18 -10.11
N ILE A 137 -1.09 -14.28 -9.47
CA ILE A 137 -1.31 -14.27 -8.02
C ILE A 137 -2.01 -15.54 -7.54
N LEU A 138 -2.91 -16.12 -8.35
CA LEU A 138 -3.56 -17.39 -8.05
C LEU A 138 -2.60 -18.57 -7.99
N LYS A 139 -1.55 -18.53 -8.82
CA LYS A 139 -0.50 -19.56 -8.83
C LYS A 139 0.55 -19.30 -7.76
N ASN A 140 0.85 -18.03 -7.52
CA ASN A 140 1.78 -17.60 -6.49
C ASN A 140 1.27 -16.29 -5.86
N PRO A 141 0.76 -16.30 -4.63
CA PRO A 141 0.20 -15.13 -3.95
C PRO A 141 1.15 -13.93 -3.86
N LEU A 142 2.46 -14.16 -3.95
CA LEU A 142 3.47 -13.11 -3.91
C LEU A 142 3.81 -12.54 -5.30
N ALA A 143 3.24 -13.11 -6.38
CA ALA A 143 3.42 -12.53 -7.71
C ALA A 143 2.83 -11.12 -7.76
N TYR A 144 3.58 -10.18 -8.36
CA TYR A 144 3.20 -8.75 -8.43
C TYR A 144 3.01 -8.05 -7.07
N GLN A 145 3.52 -8.63 -5.98
CA GLN A 145 3.50 -8.03 -4.66
C GLN A 145 4.92 -7.65 -4.22
N PRO A 146 5.18 -6.42 -3.78
CA PRO A 146 6.49 -6.03 -3.25
C PRO A 146 6.75 -6.65 -1.85
N PHE A 147 5.69 -7.04 -1.15
CA PHE A 147 5.68 -7.77 0.11
C PHE A 147 4.34 -8.51 0.24
N ASP A 148 4.22 -9.43 1.19
CA ASP A 148 2.93 -10.08 1.47
C ASP A 148 1.99 -9.10 2.19
N PRO A 149 0.85 -8.71 1.60
CA PRO A 149 -0.10 -7.80 2.26
C PRO A 149 -0.60 -8.29 3.62
N ARG A 150 -0.60 -9.61 3.84
CA ARG A 150 -1.01 -10.22 5.11
C ARG A 150 -0.05 -9.88 6.24
N ASP A 151 1.23 -9.62 5.94
CA ASP A 151 2.22 -9.21 6.95
C ASP A 151 1.86 -7.89 7.63
N VAL A 152 1.11 -7.03 6.95
CA VAL A 152 0.67 -5.73 7.47
C VAL A 152 -0.80 -5.71 7.89
N GLY A 153 -1.45 -6.88 7.96
CA GLY A 153 -2.86 -7.02 8.30
C GLY A 153 -3.83 -6.65 7.17
N SER A 154 -3.34 -6.63 5.93
CA SER A 154 -4.16 -6.42 4.73
C SER A 154 -4.42 -7.73 4.00
N GLU A 155 -5.37 -7.72 3.06
CA GLU A 155 -5.70 -8.86 2.22
C GLU A 155 -5.56 -8.52 0.74
N ILE A 156 -5.15 -9.52 -0.05
CA ILE A 156 -5.18 -9.39 -1.51
C ILE A 156 -6.63 -9.33 -1.96
N SER A 157 -6.96 -8.36 -2.77
CA SER A 157 -8.31 -8.21 -3.32
C SER A 157 -8.29 -8.12 -4.84
N PHE A 158 -9.36 -8.60 -5.45
CA PHE A 158 -9.56 -8.50 -6.88
C PHE A 158 -10.73 -7.57 -7.16
N VAL A 159 -10.54 -6.69 -8.14
CA VAL A 159 -11.55 -5.73 -8.56
C VAL A 159 -11.94 -6.07 -10.00
N PHE A 160 -13.20 -6.41 -10.22
CA PHE A 160 -13.69 -6.65 -11.56
C PHE A 160 -13.83 -5.34 -12.33
N GLY A 161 -13.21 -5.26 -13.49
CA GLY A 161 -13.21 -4.06 -14.33
C GLY A 161 -13.07 -4.39 -15.81
N PRO A 162 -12.98 -3.39 -16.68
CA PRO A 162 -12.89 -3.59 -18.13
C PRO A 162 -11.73 -4.49 -18.58
N LEU A 163 -10.64 -4.49 -17.80
CA LEU A 163 -9.43 -5.29 -18.06
C LEU A 163 -9.48 -6.70 -17.45
N SER A 164 -10.53 -7.06 -16.74
CA SER A 164 -10.68 -8.38 -16.13
C SER A 164 -10.91 -9.44 -17.19
N GLY A 165 -10.27 -10.59 -17.03
CA GLY A 165 -10.38 -11.73 -17.93
C GLY A 165 -11.26 -12.86 -17.37
N SER A 166 -11.40 -13.95 -18.16
CA SER A 166 -12.19 -15.13 -17.81
C SER A 166 -11.72 -15.83 -16.52
N ASN A 167 -10.43 -15.76 -16.19
CA ASN A 167 -9.91 -16.33 -14.94
C ASN A 167 -10.46 -15.61 -13.70
N HIS A 168 -10.67 -14.30 -13.76
CA HIS A 168 -11.31 -13.57 -12.68
C HIS A 168 -12.81 -13.92 -12.57
N ALA A 169 -13.51 -14.05 -13.71
CA ALA A 169 -14.89 -14.52 -13.70
C ALA A 169 -15.01 -15.94 -13.11
N GLN A 170 -14.08 -16.85 -13.45
CA GLN A 170 -14.04 -18.19 -12.87
C GLN A 170 -13.92 -18.17 -11.36
N GLN A 171 -13.02 -17.35 -10.79
CA GLN A 171 -12.89 -17.24 -9.34
C GLN A 171 -14.16 -16.78 -8.64
N ILE A 172 -14.85 -15.79 -9.26
CA ILE A 172 -16.13 -15.33 -8.73
C ILE A 172 -17.15 -16.48 -8.76
N LEU A 173 -17.18 -17.22 -9.85
CA LEU A 173 -18.07 -18.36 -9.99
C LEU A 173 -17.73 -19.48 -9.00
N ASP A 174 -16.45 -19.79 -8.80
CA ASP A 174 -15.99 -20.79 -7.82
C ASP A 174 -16.37 -20.42 -6.37
N LYS A 175 -16.22 -19.14 -5.99
CA LYS A 175 -16.70 -18.64 -4.70
C LYS A 175 -18.20 -18.82 -4.49
N PHE A 176 -18.96 -18.89 -5.58
CA PHE A 176 -20.40 -19.13 -5.56
C PHE A 176 -20.78 -20.60 -5.73
N GLY A 177 -19.79 -21.50 -5.90
CA GLY A 177 -20.01 -22.93 -6.12
C GLY A 177 -20.55 -23.26 -7.53
N TYR A 178 -20.32 -22.40 -8.53
CA TYR A 178 -20.68 -22.64 -9.91
C TYR A 178 -19.50 -23.21 -10.69
N GLN A 179 -19.72 -24.36 -11.34
CA GLN A 179 -18.80 -24.89 -12.34
C GLN A 179 -19.28 -24.46 -13.72
N CYS A 180 -18.39 -23.89 -14.52
CA CYS A 180 -18.69 -23.44 -15.87
C CYS A 180 -17.71 -24.03 -16.88
N THR A 181 -18.18 -24.27 -18.07
CA THR A 181 -17.35 -24.57 -19.26
C THR A 181 -16.56 -23.32 -19.68
N ASP A 182 -15.53 -23.47 -20.49
CA ASP A 182 -14.72 -22.32 -20.93
C ASP A 182 -15.54 -21.34 -21.79
N SER A 183 -16.51 -21.81 -22.56
CA SER A 183 -17.43 -20.96 -23.32
C SER A 183 -18.36 -20.15 -22.41
N GLU A 184 -18.89 -20.78 -21.36
CA GLU A 184 -19.72 -20.10 -20.35
C GLU A 184 -18.94 -19.05 -19.57
N LYS A 185 -17.68 -19.33 -19.23
CA LYS A 185 -16.79 -18.33 -18.59
C LYS A 185 -16.64 -17.06 -19.42
N VAL A 186 -16.45 -17.23 -20.74
CA VAL A 186 -16.32 -16.09 -21.66
C VAL A 186 -17.64 -15.30 -21.70
N ALA A 187 -18.78 -15.98 -21.84
CA ALA A 187 -20.09 -15.34 -21.86
C ALA A 187 -20.42 -14.60 -20.57
N VAL A 188 -20.16 -15.23 -19.40
CA VAL A 188 -20.34 -14.60 -18.08
C VAL A 188 -19.41 -13.40 -17.92
N THR A 189 -18.15 -13.52 -18.36
CA THR A 189 -17.19 -12.41 -18.32
C THR A 189 -17.70 -11.22 -19.11
N GLN A 190 -18.22 -11.45 -20.32
CA GLN A 190 -18.77 -10.40 -21.16
C GLN A 190 -20.03 -9.79 -20.55
N ALA A 191 -20.97 -10.61 -20.08
CA ALA A 191 -22.21 -10.15 -19.44
C ALA A 191 -21.92 -9.28 -18.21
N ILE A 192 -20.92 -9.65 -17.38
CA ILE A 192 -20.52 -8.83 -16.24
C ILE A 192 -19.89 -7.52 -16.73
N LYS A 193 -19.06 -7.53 -17.77
CA LYS A 193 -18.49 -6.30 -18.36
C LYS A 193 -19.59 -5.39 -18.90
N ASP A 194 -20.55 -5.91 -19.61
CA ASP A 194 -21.66 -5.15 -20.18
C ASP A 194 -22.55 -4.53 -19.09
N CYS A 195 -22.85 -5.28 -18.03
CA CYS A 195 -23.60 -4.78 -16.87
C CYS A 195 -22.91 -3.62 -16.17
N TYR A 196 -21.58 -3.48 -16.34
CA TYR A 196 -20.77 -2.51 -15.63
C TYR A 196 -20.04 -1.53 -16.55
N ALA A 197 -20.30 -1.57 -17.86
CA ALA A 197 -19.69 -0.70 -18.87
C ALA A 197 -19.84 0.80 -18.54
N ASP A 198 -20.95 1.18 -17.92
CA ASP A 198 -21.22 2.56 -17.53
C ASP A 198 -20.53 2.99 -16.22
N ARG A 199 -19.88 2.04 -15.54
CA ARG A 199 -19.20 2.35 -14.28
C ARG A 199 -17.78 2.82 -14.54
N ARG A 200 -17.44 3.99 -13.98
CA ARG A 200 -16.08 4.52 -14.02
C ARG A 200 -15.13 3.87 -13.00
N LYS A 201 -15.60 2.94 -12.17
CA LYS A 201 -14.82 2.19 -11.17
C LYS A 201 -15.16 0.71 -11.22
N GLY A 202 -14.18 -0.14 -10.98
CA GLY A 202 -14.36 -1.58 -10.87
C GLY A 202 -15.25 -1.98 -9.69
N ILE A 203 -15.62 -3.25 -9.65
CA ILE A 203 -16.46 -3.85 -8.61
C ILE A 203 -15.65 -4.91 -7.89
N THR A 204 -15.68 -4.87 -6.58
CA THR A 204 -15.06 -5.91 -5.75
C THR A 204 -15.94 -7.16 -5.70
N ASP A 205 -15.33 -8.29 -5.37
CA ASP A 205 -16.05 -9.55 -5.15
C ASP A 205 -17.16 -9.39 -4.11
N ASP A 206 -16.90 -8.62 -3.04
CA ASP A 206 -17.91 -8.36 -1.99
C ASP A 206 -19.11 -7.58 -2.49
N GLU A 207 -18.90 -6.62 -3.40
CA GLU A 207 -20.00 -5.88 -4.03
C GLU A 207 -20.86 -6.79 -4.93
N LEU A 208 -20.22 -7.73 -5.63
CA LEU A 208 -20.90 -8.75 -6.42
C LEU A 208 -21.70 -9.70 -5.52
N LEU A 209 -21.11 -10.16 -4.40
CA LEU A 209 -21.77 -11.01 -3.41
C LEU A 209 -23.00 -10.35 -2.78
N LYS A 210 -22.91 -9.07 -2.42
CA LYS A 210 -24.04 -8.31 -1.87
C LYS A 210 -25.20 -8.18 -2.86
N LYS A 211 -24.90 -8.00 -4.16
CA LYS A 211 -25.93 -7.95 -5.20
C LYS A 211 -26.62 -9.30 -5.41
N LYS A 212 -25.90 -10.43 -5.34
CA LYS A 212 -26.49 -11.78 -5.44
C LYS A 212 -27.57 -12.03 -4.39
N LYS A 213 -27.38 -11.54 -3.14
CA LYS A 213 -28.42 -11.67 -2.10
C LYS A 213 -29.73 -10.99 -2.48
N LYS A 214 -29.69 -9.97 -3.36
CA LYS A 214 -30.87 -9.26 -3.88
C LYS A 214 -31.53 -9.97 -5.06
N TYR A 215 -30.78 -10.78 -5.82
CA TYR A 215 -31.27 -11.50 -7.00
C TYR A 215 -31.20 -13.03 -6.74
N ARG A 216 -32.10 -13.53 -5.91
CA ARG A 216 -32.27 -14.97 -5.58
C ARG A 216 -32.94 -15.80 -6.70
N SER A 217 -32.72 -15.50 -7.95
CA SER A 217 -33.14 -16.38 -9.05
C SER A 217 -31.91 -16.91 -9.75
N PRO A 218 -31.87 -18.23 -10.10
CA PRO A 218 -30.84 -18.75 -10.98
C PRO A 218 -30.97 -18.01 -12.30
N ILE A 219 -29.84 -17.51 -12.83
CA ILE A 219 -29.81 -17.06 -14.22
C ILE A 219 -30.03 -18.34 -15.06
N LYS A 220 -31.26 -18.58 -15.47
CA LYS A 220 -31.53 -19.46 -16.60
C LYS A 220 -31.07 -18.70 -17.82
N LEU A 221 -29.95 -19.11 -18.39
CA LEU A 221 -29.56 -18.75 -19.72
C LEU A 221 -30.48 -19.58 -20.64
N GLU A 222 -31.53 -18.96 -21.20
CA GLU A 222 -32.17 -19.43 -22.40
C GLU A 222 -31.32 -19.07 -23.62
#